data_6b17a82b2626d359cfa0d895a347192a
#
_entry.id   6b17a82b2626d359cfa0d895a347192a
#
_cell.length_a   1.000
_cell.length_b   1.000
_cell.length_c   1.000
_cell.angle_alpha   90.00
_cell.angle_beta   90.00
_cell.angle_gamma   90.00
#
_symmetry.space_group_name_H-M   'P 1'
#
loop_
_entity.id
_entity.type
_entity.pdbx_description
1 polymer ?
#
loop_
_entity_poly.entity_id
_entity_poly.type
_entity_poly.pdbx_seq_one_letter_code
_entity_poly.pdbx_strand_id
1 'polypeptide(L)'
;METSDDTANFQVTLQAGEQKILPKIVNALRQQAVTGIGAAGPTFAGVLFATVSTGDMSGIVIGARTLAPGGWGQYGLFYNAVPYGSASTSSAWLFGLQQTTETRSNVALVNTGETDASTDVFSIDIYSGGTGVKVVTVEGITLGARRWLQINSLLAQHAPGVSQGYAQVKRTSGNNPFIAYAVINDGGQPGERSGDGAFVTSA
;
A
#
# COMPACT_ATOMS: atom_id res chain seq x y z
N MET A 1 -12.69 3.72 1.75
CA MET A 1 -11.45 3.85 0.97
C MET A 1 -10.70 5.05 1.49
N GLU A 2 -9.40 4.93 1.62
CA GLU A 2 -8.52 6.04 2.00
C GLU A 2 -7.66 6.40 0.80
N THR A 3 -7.63 7.67 0.43
CA THR A 3 -6.83 8.22 -0.67
C THR A 3 -6.11 9.47 -0.18
N SER A 4 -4.98 9.81 -0.81
CA SER A 4 -4.30 11.08 -0.60
C SER A 4 -4.12 11.77 -1.95
N ASP A 5 -4.58 13.00 -2.03
CA ASP A 5 -4.42 13.84 -3.22
C ASP A 5 -3.26 14.82 -3.10
N ASP A 6 -2.71 14.96 -1.90
CA ASP A 6 -1.57 15.83 -1.64
C ASP A 6 -0.27 15.19 -2.11
N THR A 7 0.61 15.97 -2.72
CA THR A 7 1.93 15.54 -3.17
C THR A 7 3.00 16.55 -2.79
N ALA A 8 4.17 16.08 -2.39
CA ALA A 8 5.33 16.91 -2.15
C ALA A 8 6.60 16.20 -2.60
N ASN A 9 7.61 16.99 -2.99
CA ASN A 9 8.93 16.49 -3.37
C ASN A 9 9.99 17.02 -2.42
N PHE A 10 10.96 16.19 -2.09
CA PHE A 10 12.15 16.57 -1.35
C PHE A 10 13.35 15.82 -1.91
N GLN A 11 14.56 16.37 -1.69
CA GLN A 11 15.80 15.77 -2.17
C GLN A 11 16.64 15.23 -1.03
N VAL A 12 17.26 14.09 -1.29
CA VAL A 12 18.23 13.46 -0.38
C VAL A 12 19.50 13.17 -1.18
N THR A 13 20.64 13.63 -0.68
CA THR A 13 21.95 13.26 -1.24
C THR A 13 22.49 12.07 -0.47
N LEU A 14 22.92 11.03 -1.18
CA LEU A 14 23.51 9.83 -0.62
C LEU A 14 24.88 9.60 -1.24
N GLN A 15 25.91 9.43 -0.41
CA GLN A 15 27.24 9.09 -0.86
C GLN A 15 27.43 7.57 -0.97
N ALA A 16 28.42 7.13 -1.73
CA ALA A 16 28.75 5.72 -1.80
C ALA A 16 29.07 5.15 -0.41
N GLY A 17 28.45 4.04 -0.04
CA GLY A 17 28.57 3.40 1.27
C GLY A 17 27.80 4.11 2.41
N GLU A 18 27.08 5.17 2.13
CA GLU A 18 26.28 5.90 3.13
C GLU A 18 24.90 5.27 3.33
N GLN A 19 24.44 5.23 4.58
CA GLN A 19 23.06 4.94 4.95
C GLN A 19 22.42 6.21 5.54
N LYS A 20 21.23 6.55 5.08
CA LYS A 20 20.39 7.60 5.66
C LYS A 20 19.09 7.05 6.21
N ILE A 21 18.80 7.40 7.44
CA ILE A 21 17.51 7.11 8.09
C ILE A 21 16.77 8.43 8.25
N LEU A 22 15.55 8.51 7.72
CA LEU A 22 14.68 9.68 7.78
C LEU A 22 13.53 9.39 8.75
N PRO A 23 13.72 9.60 10.06
CA PRO A 23 12.71 9.26 11.06
C PRO A 23 11.50 10.20 10.94
N LYS A 24 10.28 9.64 11.06
CA LYS A 24 9.03 10.40 11.04
C LYS A 24 8.95 11.36 9.84
N ILE A 25 9.31 10.88 8.66
CA ILE A 25 9.55 11.69 7.46
C ILE A 25 8.41 12.67 7.17
N VAL A 26 7.14 12.24 7.25
CA VAL A 26 5.98 13.11 6.98
C VAL A 26 5.91 14.26 7.98
N ASN A 27 6.16 14.00 9.27
CA ASN A 27 6.19 15.07 10.28
C ASN A 27 7.36 16.03 10.06
N ALA A 28 8.53 15.52 9.72
CA ALA A 28 9.70 16.34 9.41
C ALA A 28 9.45 17.26 8.21
N LEU A 29 8.82 16.75 7.15
CA LEU A 29 8.48 17.55 5.97
C LEU A 29 7.45 18.64 6.28
N ARG A 30 6.44 18.34 7.12
CA ARG A 30 5.46 19.33 7.58
C ARG A 30 6.10 20.44 8.44
N GLN A 31 7.05 20.08 9.30
CA GLN A 31 7.79 21.07 10.11
C GLN A 31 8.68 21.97 9.26
N GLN A 32 9.18 21.47 8.14
CA GLN A 32 9.96 22.24 7.16
C GLN A 32 9.07 23.05 6.22
N ALA A 33 7.77 23.10 6.46
CA ALA A 33 6.78 23.78 5.63
C ALA A 33 6.83 23.35 4.15
N VAL A 34 7.18 22.09 3.89
CA VAL A 34 7.09 21.54 2.54
C VAL A 34 5.64 21.54 2.10
N THR A 35 5.36 22.26 1.03
CA THR A 35 4.01 22.40 0.48
C THR A 35 3.52 21.08 -0.13
N GLY A 36 2.21 20.84 -0.13
CA GLY A 36 1.59 19.67 -0.75
C GLY A 36 1.46 18.44 0.14
N ILE A 37 1.94 18.49 1.37
CA ILE A 37 1.66 17.46 2.38
C ILE A 37 0.62 18.00 3.35
N GLY A 38 -0.62 17.65 3.23
CA GLY A 38 -1.76 18.14 3.98
C GLY A 38 -1.52 18.50 5.45
N ALA A 39 -2.50 19.03 6.11
CA ALA A 39 -2.40 19.49 7.51
C ALA A 39 -1.87 18.40 8.45
N ALA A 40 -1.17 18.80 9.49
CA ALA A 40 -0.74 17.87 10.53
C ALA A 40 -1.95 17.17 11.15
N GLY A 41 -1.91 15.85 11.18
CA GLY A 41 -2.93 14.99 11.77
C GLY A 41 -2.29 13.75 12.37
N PRO A 42 -3.03 12.98 13.18
CA PRO A 42 -2.50 11.80 13.85
C PRO A 42 -2.24 10.65 12.86
N THR A 43 -2.92 10.63 11.74
CA THR A 43 -2.84 9.58 10.72
C THR A 43 -2.52 10.15 9.36
N PHE A 44 -1.77 9.43 8.59
CA PHE A 44 -1.54 9.68 7.18
C PHE A 44 -1.22 8.35 6.49
N ALA A 45 -1.59 8.25 5.24
CA ALA A 45 -1.29 7.13 4.38
C ALA A 45 -0.94 7.64 2.99
N GLY A 46 -0.14 6.89 2.25
CA GLY A 46 0.27 7.29 0.91
C GLY A 46 1.40 6.42 0.39
N VAL A 47 1.99 6.84 -0.71
CA VAL A 47 3.09 6.15 -1.38
C VAL A 47 4.31 7.06 -1.51
N LEU A 48 5.49 6.49 -1.39
CA LEU A 48 6.76 7.16 -1.66
C LEU A 48 7.30 6.69 -3.00
N PHE A 49 7.58 7.63 -3.89
CA PHE A 49 8.31 7.38 -5.13
C PHE A 49 9.71 7.95 -4.99
N ALA A 50 10.72 7.15 -5.30
CA ALA A 50 12.10 7.57 -5.31
C ALA A 50 12.65 7.55 -6.74
N THR A 51 13.29 8.64 -7.14
CA THR A 51 13.95 8.78 -8.43
C THR A 51 15.37 9.32 -8.21
N VAL A 52 16.31 8.88 -8.99
CA VAL A 52 17.68 9.44 -8.99
C VAL A 52 17.76 10.52 -10.05
N SER A 53 18.09 11.73 -9.64
CA SER A 53 18.27 12.88 -10.55
C SER A 53 19.65 12.91 -11.18
N THR A 54 20.66 12.41 -10.47
CA THR A 54 22.05 12.30 -10.95
C THR A 54 22.67 11.02 -10.42
N GLY A 55 23.34 10.28 -11.28
CA GLY A 55 23.92 8.99 -10.94
C GLY A 55 23.03 7.83 -11.38
N ASP A 56 23.12 6.72 -10.68
CA ASP A 56 22.55 5.43 -11.03
C ASP A 56 21.80 4.85 -9.83
N MET A 57 20.71 4.14 -10.07
CA MET A 57 19.94 3.41 -9.04
C MET A 57 20.59 2.10 -8.61
N SER A 58 21.59 1.61 -9.35
CA SER A 58 22.26 0.35 -9.01
C SER A 58 22.92 0.45 -7.63
N GLY A 59 22.71 -0.56 -6.80
CA GLY A 59 23.24 -0.59 -5.44
C GLY A 59 22.50 0.28 -4.41
N ILE A 60 21.43 0.98 -4.78
CA ILE A 60 20.59 1.70 -3.83
C ILE A 60 19.48 0.78 -3.30
N VAL A 61 19.39 0.68 -1.99
CA VAL A 61 18.30 -0.03 -1.29
C VAL A 61 17.42 0.98 -0.57
N ILE A 62 16.13 0.92 -0.83
CA ILE A 62 15.14 1.83 -0.22
C ILE A 62 14.06 1.00 0.45
N GLY A 63 13.70 1.40 1.65
CA GLY A 63 12.57 0.82 2.37
C GLY A 63 11.89 1.85 3.25
N ALA A 64 10.67 1.60 3.62
CA ALA A 64 9.90 2.42 4.54
C ALA A 64 9.33 1.56 5.68
N ARG A 65 9.23 2.13 6.85
CA ARG A 65 8.57 1.48 7.99
C ARG A 65 7.44 2.37 8.49
N THR A 66 6.25 1.80 8.60
CA THR A 66 5.16 2.42 9.36
C THR A 66 5.33 2.11 10.83
N LEU A 67 4.92 3.04 11.69
CA LEU A 67 4.94 2.86 13.13
C LEU A 67 3.62 3.37 13.71
N ALA A 68 3.00 2.55 14.55
CA ALA A 68 1.85 2.94 15.35
C ALA A 68 2.15 2.69 16.84
N PRO A 69 1.71 3.56 17.75
CA PRO A 69 1.85 3.32 19.18
C PRO A 69 0.98 2.13 19.60
N GLY A 70 1.51 1.28 20.46
CA GLY A 70 0.80 0.19 21.09
C GLY A 70 1.00 0.19 22.61
N GLY A 71 0.26 -0.63 23.34
CA GLY A 71 0.28 -0.64 24.80
C GLY A 71 1.65 -0.98 25.43
N TRP A 72 2.50 -1.71 24.72
CA TRP A 72 3.81 -2.19 25.20
C TRP A 72 4.97 -1.77 24.29
N GLY A 73 4.76 -0.80 23.39
CA GLY A 73 5.79 -0.38 22.44
C GLY A 73 5.22 0.18 21.16
N GLN A 74 5.94 -0.03 20.07
CA GLN A 74 5.51 0.40 18.73
C GLN A 74 5.37 -0.82 17.82
N TYR A 75 4.27 -0.89 17.10
CA TYR A 75 4.01 -1.87 16.06
C TYR A 75 4.22 -1.24 14.71
N GLY A 76 4.55 -2.02 13.70
CA GLY A 76 4.67 -1.49 12.36
C GLY A 76 5.20 -2.50 11.36
N LEU A 77 5.03 -2.13 10.10
CA LEU A 77 5.41 -2.93 8.95
C LEU A 77 6.59 -2.29 8.22
N PHE A 78 7.45 -3.14 7.70
CA PHE A 78 8.51 -2.73 6.79
C PHE A 78 8.11 -3.04 5.36
N TYR A 79 8.27 -2.07 4.48
CA TYR A 79 7.99 -2.15 3.06
C TYR A 79 9.29 -1.99 2.28
N ASN A 80 9.65 -2.98 1.49
CA ASN A 80 10.70 -2.83 0.49
C ASN A 80 10.19 -2.02 -0.70
N ALA A 81 11.04 -1.19 -1.28
CA ALA A 81 10.70 -0.55 -2.54
C ALA A 81 10.56 -1.60 -3.66
N VAL A 82 9.59 -1.38 -4.53
CA VAL A 82 9.42 -2.15 -5.76
C VAL A 82 10.21 -1.42 -6.86
N PRO A 83 11.19 -2.07 -7.49
CA PRO A 83 11.97 -1.43 -8.55
C PRO A 83 11.11 -1.05 -9.76
N TYR A 84 11.51 0.02 -10.44
CA TYR A 84 10.92 0.42 -11.72
C TYR A 84 10.90 -0.77 -12.69
N GLY A 85 9.77 -0.97 -13.38
CA GLY A 85 9.57 -2.08 -14.31
C GLY A 85 9.26 -3.44 -13.67
N SER A 86 9.20 -3.53 -12.33
CA SER A 86 8.87 -4.78 -11.61
C SER A 86 7.42 -4.85 -11.13
N ALA A 87 6.63 -3.80 -11.35
CA ALA A 87 5.23 -3.77 -10.99
C ALA A 87 4.37 -4.59 -11.97
N SER A 88 3.21 -5.04 -11.52
CA SER A 88 2.28 -5.85 -12.32
C SER A 88 1.69 -5.03 -13.48
N THR A 89 1.57 -5.64 -14.65
CA THR A 89 1.05 -4.97 -15.85
C THR A 89 -0.40 -5.34 -16.20
N SER A 90 -0.91 -6.44 -15.67
CA SER A 90 -2.26 -6.93 -15.98
C SER A 90 -3.03 -7.41 -14.76
N SER A 91 -2.44 -8.29 -13.96
CA SER A 91 -3.05 -8.82 -12.75
C SER A 91 -2.03 -9.17 -11.68
N ALA A 92 -2.49 -9.21 -10.44
CA ALA A 92 -1.71 -9.58 -9.26
C ALA A 92 -2.56 -10.41 -8.30
N TRP A 93 -1.98 -11.43 -7.69
CA TRP A 93 -2.66 -12.29 -6.73
C TRP A 93 -2.23 -11.97 -5.30
N LEU A 94 -3.19 -11.96 -4.39
CA LEU A 94 -2.99 -11.73 -2.96
C LEU A 94 -3.56 -12.92 -2.19
N PHE A 95 -2.70 -13.68 -1.55
CA PHE A 95 -3.09 -14.89 -0.82
C PHE A 95 -3.11 -14.65 0.69
N GLY A 96 -3.82 -15.52 1.43
CA GLY A 96 -3.83 -15.52 2.88
C GLY A 96 -4.68 -14.41 3.52
N LEU A 97 -5.62 -13.82 2.78
CA LEU A 97 -6.53 -12.81 3.34
C LEU A 97 -7.40 -13.42 4.44
N GLN A 98 -7.59 -12.69 5.53
CA GLN A 98 -8.32 -13.14 6.71
C GLN A 98 -9.32 -12.09 7.19
N GLN A 99 -10.44 -12.56 7.68
CA GLN A 99 -11.45 -11.77 8.41
C GLN A 99 -12.07 -12.62 9.49
N THR A 100 -11.64 -12.45 10.71
CA THR A 100 -12.12 -13.15 11.89
C THR A 100 -12.41 -12.14 13.01
N THR A 101 -12.73 -12.62 14.21
CA THR A 101 -12.78 -11.76 15.41
C THR A 101 -11.39 -11.27 15.85
N GLU A 102 -10.33 -11.88 15.34
CA GLU A 102 -8.95 -11.61 15.75
C GLU A 102 -8.09 -10.96 14.66
N THR A 103 -8.52 -11.05 13.41
CA THR A 103 -7.74 -10.57 12.25
C THR A 103 -8.62 -9.92 11.22
N ARG A 104 -8.07 -8.96 10.49
CA ARG A 104 -8.67 -8.36 9.30
C ARG A 104 -7.62 -8.11 8.24
N SER A 105 -8.01 -8.11 6.98
CA SER A 105 -7.11 -7.80 5.87
C SER A 105 -7.52 -6.52 5.15
N ASN A 106 -6.59 -5.59 5.05
CA ASN A 106 -6.68 -4.42 4.20
C ASN A 106 -5.95 -4.71 2.89
N VAL A 107 -6.51 -4.25 1.78
CA VAL A 107 -5.86 -4.36 0.45
C VAL A 107 -5.58 -2.97 -0.08
N ALA A 108 -4.37 -2.78 -0.58
CA ALA A 108 -3.97 -1.51 -1.15
C ALA A 108 -3.47 -1.65 -2.58
N LEU A 109 -3.67 -0.59 -3.35
CA LEU A 109 -3.30 -0.45 -4.74
C LEU A 109 -2.48 0.82 -4.94
N VAL A 110 -1.50 0.74 -5.81
CA VAL A 110 -0.71 1.87 -6.29
C VAL A 110 -0.72 1.86 -7.81
N ASN A 111 -1.19 2.92 -8.44
CA ASN A 111 -0.92 3.17 -9.85
C ASN A 111 0.48 3.82 -9.92
N THR A 112 1.43 3.15 -10.54
CA THR A 112 2.83 3.62 -10.53
C THR A 112 3.04 4.87 -11.38
N GLY A 113 2.19 5.11 -12.39
CA GLY A 113 2.37 6.22 -13.33
C GLY A 113 3.67 6.10 -14.14
N GLU A 114 4.13 4.87 -14.37
CA GLU A 114 5.38 4.61 -15.11
C GLU A 114 5.23 4.82 -16.62
N THR A 115 4.04 4.63 -17.15
CA THR A 115 3.78 4.73 -18.59
C THR A 115 3.27 6.11 -18.99
N ASP A 116 2.28 6.60 -18.27
CA ASP A 116 1.64 7.89 -18.57
C ASP A 116 0.95 8.48 -17.32
N ALA A 117 0.36 9.65 -17.47
CA ALA A 117 -0.37 10.35 -16.41
C ALA A 117 -1.85 9.95 -16.31
N SER A 118 -2.26 8.86 -16.97
CA SER A 118 -3.67 8.47 -17.01
C SER A 118 -4.17 7.90 -15.70
N THR A 119 -5.48 7.93 -15.54
CA THR A 119 -6.21 7.20 -14.52
C THR A 119 -6.47 5.79 -15.02
N ASP A 120 -6.09 4.80 -14.24
CA ASP A 120 -6.38 3.40 -14.54
C ASP A 120 -7.59 2.91 -13.75
N VAL A 121 -8.25 1.89 -14.29
CA VAL A 121 -9.41 1.25 -13.66
C VAL A 121 -9.06 -0.18 -13.28
N PHE A 122 -9.47 -0.58 -12.09
CA PHE A 122 -9.19 -1.89 -11.52
C PHE A 122 -10.45 -2.60 -11.10
N SER A 123 -10.37 -3.93 -11.04
CA SER A 123 -11.31 -4.80 -10.37
C SER A 123 -10.58 -5.76 -9.42
N ILE A 124 -11.29 -6.23 -8.41
CA ILE A 124 -10.79 -7.22 -7.45
C ILE A 124 -11.77 -8.40 -7.42
N ASP A 125 -11.34 -9.55 -7.92
CA ASP A 125 -12.05 -10.81 -7.73
C ASP A 125 -11.67 -11.39 -6.36
N ILE A 126 -12.66 -11.70 -5.54
CA ILE A 126 -12.48 -12.30 -4.21
C ILE A 126 -12.93 -13.75 -4.25
N TYR A 127 -12.09 -14.64 -3.73
CA TYR A 127 -12.29 -16.08 -3.69
C TYR A 127 -12.32 -16.59 -2.24
N SER A 128 -13.21 -17.57 -1.98
CA SER A 128 -13.20 -18.30 -0.73
C SER A 128 -12.00 -19.22 -0.64
N GLY A 129 -11.21 -19.12 0.43
CA GLY A 129 -10.06 -19.99 0.66
C GLY A 129 -10.42 -21.44 0.93
N GLY A 130 -11.62 -21.69 1.48
CA GLY A 130 -12.09 -23.05 1.76
C GLY A 130 -12.61 -23.82 0.53
N THR A 131 -13.16 -23.10 -0.46
CA THR A 131 -13.79 -23.72 -1.64
C THR A 131 -13.09 -23.43 -2.96
N GLY A 132 -12.24 -22.38 -3.01
CA GLY A 132 -11.64 -21.90 -4.25
C GLY A 132 -12.61 -21.20 -5.21
N VAL A 133 -13.87 -21.05 -4.81
CA VAL A 133 -14.91 -20.42 -5.64
C VAL A 133 -14.81 -18.90 -5.55
N LYS A 134 -14.96 -18.23 -6.68
CA LYS A 134 -15.10 -16.78 -6.72
C LYS A 134 -16.43 -16.37 -6.06
N VAL A 135 -16.34 -15.51 -5.05
CA VAL A 135 -17.49 -15.04 -4.27
C VAL A 135 -18.07 -13.76 -4.87
N VAL A 136 -17.21 -12.82 -5.24
CA VAL A 136 -17.62 -11.49 -5.72
C VAL A 136 -16.52 -10.85 -6.54
N THR A 137 -16.89 -9.92 -7.39
CA THR A 137 -15.99 -8.98 -8.05
C THR A 137 -16.31 -7.56 -7.57
N VAL A 138 -15.32 -6.85 -7.07
CA VAL A 138 -15.40 -5.41 -6.78
C VAL A 138 -14.91 -4.67 -8.02
N GLU A 139 -15.78 -3.93 -8.66
CA GLU A 139 -15.49 -3.27 -9.94
C GLU A 139 -15.37 -1.75 -9.81
N GLY A 140 -14.84 -1.10 -10.86
CA GLY A 140 -14.84 0.35 -11.00
C GLY A 140 -13.91 1.09 -10.04
N ILE A 141 -12.86 0.45 -9.55
CA ILE A 141 -11.86 1.09 -8.71
C ILE A 141 -10.97 1.95 -9.60
N THR A 142 -11.10 3.27 -9.50
CA THR A 142 -10.32 4.22 -10.29
C THR A 142 -9.16 4.78 -9.49
N LEU A 143 -7.97 4.86 -10.11
CA LEU A 143 -6.78 5.37 -9.45
C LEU A 143 -5.90 6.14 -10.44
N GLY A 144 -5.71 7.43 -10.18
CA GLY A 144 -4.85 8.30 -10.98
C GLY A 144 -3.38 7.88 -10.91
N ALA A 145 -2.59 8.29 -11.87
CA ALA A 145 -1.15 8.03 -11.88
C ALA A 145 -0.47 8.55 -10.61
N ARG A 146 0.44 7.77 -10.06
CA ARG A 146 1.15 8.03 -8.79
C ARG A 146 0.24 8.20 -7.57
N ARG A 147 -0.94 7.59 -7.61
CA ARG A 147 -1.88 7.58 -6.50
C ARG A 147 -1.90 6.23 -5.79
N TRP A 148 -2.32 6.29 -4.56
CA TRP A 148 -2.48 5.16 -3.66
C TRP A 148 -3.92 5.09 -3.14
N LEU A 149 -4.41 3.89 -2.93
CA LEU A 149 -5.73 3.64 -2.40
C LEU A 149 -5.68 2.41 -1.48
N GLN A 150 -6.40 2.43 -0.37
CA GLN A 150 -6.60 1.27 0.50
C GLN A 150 -8.07 0.97 0.73
N ILE A 151 -8.42 -0.28 0.63
CA ILE A 151 -9.72 -0.84 1.02
C ILE A 151 -9.52 -1.54 2.35
N ASN A 152 -10.09 -0.97 3.39
CA ASN A 152 -10.00 -1.53 4.74
C ASN A 152 -10.93 -2.73 4.87
N SER A 153 -10.52 -3.79 5.58
CA SER A 153 -11.33 -4.98 5.85
C SER A 153 -12.04 -5.51 4.61
N LEU A 154 -11.27 -5.78 3.54
CA LEU A 154 -11.81 -6.14 2.22
C LEU A 154 -12.86 -7.25 2.29
N LEU A 155 -12.59 -8.32 3.03
CA LEU A 155 -13.51 -9.46 3.12
C LEU A 155 -14.80 -9.09 3.88
N ALA A 156 -14.70 -8.33 4.97
CA ALA A 156 -15.89 -7.90 5.71
C ALA A 156 -16.82 -7.01 4.87
N GLN A 157 -16.23 -6.13 4.07
CA GLN A 157 -17.00 -5.18 3.26
C GLN A 157 -17.64 -5.81 2.02
N HIS A 158 -16.95 -6.74 1.36
CA HIS A 158 -17.34 -7.21 0.03
C HIS A 158 -17.66 -8.70 -0.05
N ALA A 159 -17.19 -9.50 0.90
CA ALA A 159 -17.44 -10.95 0.95
C ALA A 159 -17.83 -11.40 2.36
N PRO A 160 -18.94 -10.86 2.92
CA PRO A 160 -19.36 -11.21 4.28
C PRO A 160 -19.58 -12.72 4.43
N GLY A 161 -19.05 -13.29 5.51
CA GLY A 161 -19.06 -14.74 5.77
C GLY A 161 -17.83 -15.50 5.26
N VAL A 162 -16.94 -14.87 4.48
CA VAL A 162 -15.66 -15.43 4.11
C VAL A 162 -14.62 -15.06 5.17
N SER A 163 -14.21 -16.03 5.99
CA SER A 163 -13.22 -15.82 7.04
C SER A 163 -11.78 -15.93 6.54
N GLN A 164 -11.56 -16.68 5.46
CA GLN A 164 -10.28 -16.84 4.80
C GLN A 164 -10.47 -16.82 3.29
N GLY A 165 -9.59 -16.12 2.57
CA GLY A 165 -9.72 -15.97 1.14
C GLY A 165 -8.42 -15.54 0.46
N TYR A 166 -8.54 -15.33 -0.82
CA TYR A 166 -7.52 -14.72 -1.65
C TYR A 166 -8.18 -13.85 -2.71
N ALA A 167 -7.41 -12.96 -3.31
CA ALA A 167 -7.95 -12.03 -4.28
C ALA A 167 -7.06 -11.92 -5.51
N GLN A 168 -7.69 -11.66 -6.65
CA GLN A 168 -7.01 -11.26 -7.87
C GLN A 168 -7.35 -9.81 -8.17
N VAL A 169 -6.35 -8.96 -8.16
CA VAL A 169 -6.46 -7.59 -8.64
C VAL A 169 -6.17 -7.58 -10.14
N LYS A 170 -7.02 -6.94 -10.92
CA LYS A 170 -6.88 -6.82 -12.37
C LYS A 170 -7.00 -5.37 -12.78
N ARG A 171 -6.11 -4.90 -13.64
CA ARG A 171 -6.30 -3.65 -14.36
C ARG A 171 -7.24 -3.92 -15.54
N THR A 172 -8.38 -3.25 -15.55
CA THR A 172 -9.43 -3.40 -16.57
C THR A 172 -9.37 -2.32 -17.64
N SER A 173 -8.74 -1.18 -17.33
CA SER A 173 -8.50 -0.09 -18.27
C SER A 173 -7.28 0.72 -17.85
N GLY A 174 -6.64 1.40 -18.81
CA GLY A 174 -5.41 2.17 -18.59
C GLY A 174 -4.15 1.39 -18.96
N ASN A 175 -2.98 2.00 -18.76
CA ASN A 175 -1.71 1.49 -19.29
C ASN A 175 -0.60 1.38 -18.23
N ASN A 176 -0.78 1.97 -17.05
CA ASN A 176 0.28 1.99 -16.04
C ASN A 176 0.45 0.63 -15.36
N PRO A 177 1.67 0.21 -15.08
CA PRO A 177 1.91 -0.85 -14.12
C PRO A 177 1.34 -0.45 -12.75
N PHE A 178 1.02 -1.44 -11.93
CA PHE A 178 0.46 -1.23 -10.61
C PHE A 178 1.05 -2.17 -9.58
N ILE A 179 1.01 -1.74 -8.32
CA ILE A 179 1.37 -2.56 -7.18
C ILE A 179 0.09 -2.87 -6.40
N ALA A 180 -0.11 -4.14 -6.08
CA ALA A 180 -1.13 -4.58 -5.15
C ALA A 180 -0.46 -5.27 -3.96
N TYR A 181 -0.94 -5.00 -2.75
CA TYR A 181 -0.49 -5.66 -1.54
C TYR A 181 -1.61 -5.75 -0.52
N ALA A 182 -1.46 -6.64 0.44
CA ALA A 182 -2.37 -6.70 1.57
C ALA A 182 -1.61 -6.55 2.89
N VAL A 183 -2.33 -6.10 3.91
CA VAL A 183 -1.88 -6.09 5.29
C VAL A 183 -2.91 -6.86 6.12
N ILE A 184 -2.45 -7.93 6.76
CA ILE A 184 -3.25 -8.68 7.72
C ILE A 184 -2.98 -8.08 9.08
N ASN A 185 -3.98 -7.45 9.68
CA ASN A 185 -3.84 -6.77 10.95
C ASN A 185 -4.36 -7.63 12.11
N ASP A 186 -3.71 -7.56 13.25
CA ASP A 186 -4.21 -8.04 14.52
C ASP A 186 -5.42 -7.19 14.95
N GLY A 187 -6.50 -7.85 15.30
CA GLY A 187 -7.81 -7.25 15.60
C GLY A 187 -8.78 -7.30 14.43
N GLY A 188 -9.98 -7.83 14.68
CA GLY A 188 -11.06 -7.94 13.68
C GLY A 188 -11.61 -6.58 13.27
N GLN A 189 -11.52 -5.58 14.17
CA GLN A 189 -11.86 -4.19 13.93
C GLN A 189 -10.68 -3.27 14.23
N PRO A 190 -10.62 -2.05 13.61
CA PRO A 190 -9.61 -1.07 13.94
C PRO A 190 -9.63 -0.71 15.43
N GLY A 191 -8.47 -0.76 16.09
CA GLY A 191 -8.30 -0.39 17.51
C GLY A 191 -8.63 -1.46 18.54
N GLU A 192 -9.04 -2.67 18.13
CA GLU A 192 -9.38 -3.73 19.06
C GLU A 192 -8.17 -4.39 19.72
N ARG A 193 -7.05 -4.48 19.03
CA ARG A 193 -5.83 -5.13 19.53
C ARG A 193 -4.61 -4.26 19.24
N SER A 194 -3.47 -4.88 19.13
CA SER A 194 -2.22 -4.18 18.80
C SER A 194 -2.28 -3.47 17.46
N GLY A 195 -3.04 -4.01 16.49
CA GLY A 195 -3.03 -3.55 15.11
C GLY A 195 -1.74 -3.88 14.39
N ASP A 196 -0.86 -4.71 15.01
CA ASP A 196 0.34 -5.22 14.36
C ASP A 196 -0.05 -6.01 13.12
N GLY A 197 0.80 -5.98 12.10
CA GLY A 197 0.42 -6.48 10.80
C GLY A 197 1.47 -7.36 10.15
N ALA A 198 0.99 -8.27 9.29
CA ALA A 198 1.81 -9.00 8.35
C ALA A 198 1.59 -8.45 6.92
N PHE A 199 2.69 -8.18 6.22
CA PHE A 199 2.67 -7.70 4.85
C PHE A 199 2.57 -8.89 3.89
N VAL A 200 1.64 -8.79 2.94
CA VAL A 200 1.43 -9.78 1.89
C VAL A 200 1.72 -9.13 0.54
N THR A 201 2.79 -9.56 -0.10
CA THR A 201 3.13 -9.16 -1.47
C THR A 201 2.26 -9.89 -2.48
N SER A 202 2.06 -9.27 -3.65
CA SER A 202 1.47 -9.96 -4.78
C SER A 202 2.41 -11.03 -5.36
N ALA A 203 1.80 -12.08 -5.86
CA ALA A 203 2.43 -13.10 -6.69
C ALA A 203 2.00 -12.91 -8.15
#